data_55f1d4e3a6afe51001ca71643a2200f7
#
_entry.id   55f1d4e3a6afe51001ca71643a2200f7
#
_cell.length_a   1.000
_cell.length_b   1.000
_cell.length_c   1.000
_cell.angle_alpha   90.00
_cell.angle_beta   90.00
_cell.angle_gamma   90.00
#
_symmetry.space_group_name_H-M   'P 1'
#
loop_
_entity.id
_entity.type
_entity.pdbx_description
1 polymer ?
#
loop_
_entity_poly.entity_id
_entity_poly.type
_entity_poly.pdbx_seq_one_letter_code
_entity_poly.pdbx_strand_id
1 'polypeptide(L)'
;RGLGDVYKRQDMTRTPVVGKATEKHKEIYSIVKEAQQRGCDIAKAGVPCKTVDSATRDYIKEMGYGDYFTHGTGHGLGLEIHTSPRFSSQSDQILQANNVMTIEPGIYLAGWGGVRIEDDVIIGDKGCEILNKTTKDLVVLN
;
A
#
# COMPACT_ATOMS: atom_id res chain seq x y z
N ARG A 1 -6.07 -16.17 21.16
CA ARG A 1 -5.58 -16.00 19.78
C ARG A 1 -6.27 -17.05 18.92
N GLY A 2 -7.04 -16.66 17.93
CA GLY A 2 -7.80 -17.56 17.07
C GLY A 2 -6.92 -18.24 16.02
N LEU A 3 -7.42 -19.31 15.40
CA LEU A 3 -6.76 -20.03 14.33
C LEU A 3 -6.38 -19.14 13.13
N GLY A 4 -7.04 -17.98 12.98
CA GLY A 4 -6.69 -16.97 11.97
C GLY A 4 -5.28 -16.41 12.08
N ASP A 5 -4.78 -16.25 13.31
CA ASP A 5 -3.41 -15.74 13.54
C ASP A 5 -2.31 -16.75 13.15
N VAL A 6 -2.65 -18.03 13.08
CA VAL A 6 -1.69 -19.10 12.73
C VAL A 6 -1.56 -19.25 11.23
N TYR A 7 -2.65 -19.07 10.49
CA TYR A 7 -2.68 -19.33 9.05
C TYR A 7 -2.46 -18.11 8.19
N LYS A 8 -2.68 -16.90 8.72
CA LYS A 8 -2.85 -15.73 7.87
C LYS A 8 -2.31 -14.49 8.58
N ARG A 9 -1.02 -14.35 8.56
CA ARG A 9 -0.45 -13.02 8.75
C ARG A 9 -0.49 -12.30 7.40
N GLN A 10 -1.69 -12.19 6.84
CA GLN A 10 -2.00 -11.37 5.68
C GLN A 10 -2.42 -10.00 6.17
N ASP A 11 -1.90 -8.99 5.51
CA ASP A 11 -2.29 -7.62 5.71
C ASP A 11 -2.86 -7.07 4.39
N MET A 12 -4.11 -6.70 4.38
CA MET A 12 -4.78 -6.23 3.18
C MET A 12 -5.85 -5.22 3.50
N THR A 13 -5.81 -4.10 2.82
CA THR A 13 -6.85 -3.07 2.90
C THR A 13 -7.54 -2.86 1.56
N ARG A 14 -8.87 -2.77 1.61
CA ARG A 14 -9.72 -2.25 0.53
C ARG A 14 -10.71 -1.27 1.15
N THR A 15 -11.01 -0.20 0.43
CA THR A 15 -11.93 0.84 0.90
C THR A 15 -13.19 0.87 0.03
N PRO A 16 -14.29 0.22 0.41
CA PRO A 16 -15.56 0.33 -0.29
C PRO A 16 -16.27 1.64 0.06
N VAL A 17 -17.21 2.04 -0.78
CA VAL A 17 -18.17 3.13 -0.50
C VAL A 17 -19.53 2.52 -0.19
N VAL A 18 -20.17 2.93 0.89
CA VAL A 18 -21.57 2.57 1.21
C VAL A 18 -22.49 3.63 0.65
N GLY A 19 -23.50 3.20 -0.10
CA GLY A 19 -24.46 4.09 -0.78
C GLY A 19 -23.91 4.62 -2.10
N LYS A 20 -23.96 5.94 -2.34
CA LYS A 20 -23.59 6.54 -3.62
C LYS A 20 -22.14 7.03 -3.65
N ALA A 21 -21.33 6.49 -4.54
CA ALA A 21 -20.00 7.02 -4.81
C ALA A 21 -20.08 8.38 -5.52
N THR A 22 -19.49 9.41 -4.90
CA THR A 22 -19.35 10.74 -5.49
C THR A 22 -18.12 10.81 -6.40
N GLU A 23 -17.99 11.87 -7.22
CA GLU A 23 -16.80 12.09 -8.05
C GLU A 23 -15.54 12.21 -7.17
N LYS A 24 -15.63 12.84 -6.00
CA LYS A 24 -14.52 12.92 -5.05
C LYS A 24 -14.09 11.53 -4.54
N HIS A 25 -15.03 10.62 -4.27
CA HIS A 25 -14.67 9.23 -3.90
C HIS A 25 -13.88 8.56 -5.03
N LYS A 26 -14.31 8.69 -6.27
CA LYS A 26 -13.67 8.10 -7.45
C LYS A 26 -12.28 8.70 -7.68
N GLU A 27 -12.16 10.02 -7.57
CA GLU A 27 -10.91 10.76 -7.72
C GLU A 27 -9.86 10.26 -6.70
N ILE A 28 -10.16 10.37 -5.40
CA ILE A 28 -9.23 9.96 -4.33
C ILE A 28 -8.87 8.48 -4.45
N TYR A 29 -9.87 7.64 -4.75
CA TYR A 29 -9.65 6.20 -4.92
C TYR A 29 -8.70 5.92 -6.09
N SER A 30 -8.88 6.58 -7.24
CA SER A 30 -8.03 6.39 -8.41
C SER A 30 -6.59 6.83 -8.16
N ILE A 31 -6.39 7.93 -7.41
CA ILE A 31 -5.05 8.41 -7.02
C ILE A 31 -4.35 7.39 -6.12
N VAL A 32 -5.04 6.88 -5.10
CA VAL A 32 -4.44 5.88 -4.21
C VAL A 32 -4.15 4.57 -4.94
N LYS A 33 -5.04 4.13 -5.83
CA LYS A 33 -4.85 2.92 -6.65
C LYS A 33 -3.62 3.04 -7.55
N GLU A 34 -3.47 4.16 -8.24
CA GLU A 34 -2.30 4.43 -9.09
C GLU A 34 -1.01 4.54 -8.27
N ALA A 35 -1.04 5.23 -7.12
CA ALA A 35 0.11 5.30 -6.22
C ALA A 35 0.57 3.91 -5.78
N GLN A 36 -0.36 3.04 -5.40
CA GLN A 36 -0.07 1.67 -4.99
C GLN A 36 0.54 0.86 -6.13
N GLN A 37 0.02 1.00 -7.35
CA GLN A 37 0.57 0.33 -8.53
C GLN A 37 2.00 0.77 -8.82
N ARG A 38 2.31 2.08 -8.73
CA ARG A 38 3.68 2.61 -8.91
C ARG A 38 4.67 2.04 -7.90
N GLY A 39 4.23 1.87 -6.65
CA GLY A 39 5.03 1.19 -5.63
C GLY A 39 5.34 -0.26 -6.01
N CYS A 40 4.33 -1.01 -6.47
CA CYS A 40 4.50 -2.38 -6.92
C CYS A 40 5.43 -2.50 -8.14
N ASP A 41 5.33 -1.59 -9.11
CA ASP A 41 6.07 -1.64 -10.37
C ASP A 41 7.59 -1.52 -10.17
N ILE A 42 8.02 -0.82 -9.13
CA ILE A 42 9.46 -0.61 -8.87
C ILE A 42 10.03 -1.50 -7.77
N ALA A 43 9.16 -2.16 -6.99
CA ALA A 43 9.57 -3.01 -5.86
C ALA A 43 10.25 -4.30 -6.37
N LYS A 44 11.56 -4.38 -6.22
CA LYS A 44 12.39 -5.56 -6.56
C LYS A 44 13.65 -5.60 -5.74
N ALA A 45 14.32 -6.75 -5.70
CA ALA A 45 15.60 -6.91 -5.00
C ALA A 45 16.64 -5.90 -5.50
N GLY A 46 17.42 -5.35 -4.57
CA GLY A 46 18.42 -4.32 -4.84
C GLY A 46 17.89 -2.88 -4.85
N VAL A 47 16.59 -2.66 -4.83
CA VAL A 47 16.00 -1.31 -4.76
C VAL A 47 15.98 -0.82 -3.31
N PRO A 48 16.41 0.43 -3.03
CA PRO A 48 16.26 1.03 -1.71
C PRO A 48 14.79 1.19 -1.30
N CYS A 49 14.46 0.86 -0.07
CA CYS A 49 13.09 0.97 0.45
C CYS A 49 12.52 2.39 0.34
N LYS A 50 13.35 3.42 0.55
CA LYS A 50 12.94 4.83 0.35
C LYS A 50 12.54 5.15 -1.09
N THR A 51 13.08 4.44 -2.08
CA THR A 51 12.72 4.64 -3.50
C THR A 51 11.29 4.15 -3.77
N VAL A 52 10.88 3.05 -3.13
CA VAL A 52 9.48 2.56 -3.21
C VAL A 52 8.54 3.56 -2.54
N ASP A 53 8.90 4.09 -1.35
CA ASP A 53 8.11 5.13 -0.68
C ASP A 53 8.00 6.40 -1.56
N SER A 54 9.10 6.85 -2.17
CA SER A 54 9.08 8.02 -3.05
C SER A 54 8.15 7.83 -4.25
N ALA A 55 8.13 6.65 -4.87
CA ALA A 55 7.27 6.41 -6.05
C ALA A 55 5.77 6.56 -5.73
N THR A 56 5.34 6.17 -4.54
CA THR A 56 3.96 6.35 -4.09
C THR A 56 3.69 7.77 -3.62
N ARG A 57 4.57 8.30 -2.79
CA ARG A 57 4.43 9.58 -2.10
C ARG A 57 4.50 10.76 -3.05
N ASP A 58 5.48 10.77 -3.96
CA ASP A 58 5.67 11.87 -4.90
C ASP A 58 4.48 11.97 -5.86
N TYR A 59 3.93 10.84 -6.30
CA TYR A 59 2.71 10.85 -7.11
C TYR A 59 1.51 11.43 -6.35
N ILE A 60 1.27 11.00 -5.10
CA ILE A 60 0.19 11.56 -4.28
C ILE A 60 0.39 13.07 -4.08
N LYS A 61 1.65 13.52 -3.92
CA LYS A 61 2.00 14.94 -3.81
C LYS A 61 1.75 15.70 -5.11
N GLU A 62 2.12 15.16 -6.27
CA GLU A 62 1.82 15.73 -7.59
C GLU A 62 0.33 15.93 -7.80
N MET A 63 -0.49 15.01 -7.29
CA MET A 63 -1.96 15.09 -7.34
C MET A 63 -2.56 16.05 -6.31
N GLY A 64 -1.74 16.77 -5.52
CA GLY A 64 -2.17 17.79 -4.55
C GLY A 64 -2.54 17.25 -3.17
N TYR A 65 -2.28 15.96 -2.88
CA TYR A 65 -2.69 15.32 -1.61
C TYR A 65 -1.51 14.91 -0.72
N GLY A 66 -0.30 15.44 -0.96
CA GLY A 66 0.92 15.04 -0.23
C GLY A 66 0.82 15.14 1.29
N ASP A 67 0.21 16.21 1.81
CA ASP A 67 0.06 16.43 3.26
C ASP A 67 -0.94 15.46 3.93
N TYR A 68 -1.71 14.75 3.13
CA TYR A 68 -2.73 13.80 3.59
C TYR A 68 -2.28 12.33 3.54
N PHE A 69 -1.04 12.07 3.12
CA PHE A 69 -0.40 10.75 3.22
C PHE A 69 0.61 10.75 4.37
N THR A 70 0.16 10.38 5.55
CA THR A 70 0.82 10.65 6.84
C THR A 70 1.64 9.48 7.41
N HIS A 71 1.72 8.34 6.72
CA HIS A 71 2.49 7.17 7.15
C HIS A 71 3.46 6.68 6.06
N GLY A 72 4.27 5.68 6.36
CA GLY A 72 5.13 5.02 5.38
C GLY A 72 4.32 4.20 4.36
N THR A 73 4.90 3.93 3.20
CA THR A 73 4.23 3.17 2.14
C THR A 73 4.02 1.70 2.50
N GLY A 74 4.75 1.15 3.51
CA GLY A 74 4.57 -0.23 3.94
C GLY A 74 5.68 -0.73 4.85
N HIS A 75 5.59 -2.00 5.20
CA HIS A 75 6.48 -2.69 6.15
C HIS A 75 6.67 -4.16 5.78
N GLY A 76 7.67 -4.78 6.39
CA GLY A 76 7.86 -6.23 6.32
C GLY A 76 6.77 -6.99 7.07
N LEU A 77 6.44 -8.15 6.57
CA LEU A 77 5.58 -9.13 7.21
C LEU A 77 6.38 -10.36 7.62
N GLY A 78 6.11 -10.91 8.80
CA GLY A 78 6.78 -12.08 9.31
C GLY A 78 6.02 -12.70 10.48
N LEU A 79 6.75 -13.23 11.46
CA LEU A 79 6.16 -13.70 12.72
C LEU A 79 5.50 -12.56 13.49
N GLU A 80 6.00 -11.35 13.33
CA GLU A 80 5.37 -10.11 13.76
C GLU A 80 4.72 -9.42 12.55
N ILE A 81 3.57 -8.77 12.77
CA ILE A 81 2.81 -8.15 11.71
C ILE A 81 3.54 -6.92 11.13
N HIS A 82 4.26 -6.18 11.96
CA HIS A 82 5.06 -5.03 11.55
C HIS A 82 6.54 -5.31 11.82
N THR A 83 7.29 -5.66 10.79
CA THR A 83 8.72 -5.93 10.89
C THR A 83 9.54 -5.12 9.85
N SER A 84 10.86 -5.22 9.96
CA SER A 84 11.77 -4.69 8.94
C SER A 84 11.80 -5.61 7.70
N PRO A 85 12.12 -5.03 6.53
CA PRO A 85 12.40 -3.62 6.26
C PRO A 85 11.13 -2.78 6.20
N ARG A 86 11.27 -1.43 6.13
CA ARG A 86 10.13 -0.50 6.03
C ARG A 86 10.23 0.36 4.80
N PHE A 87 9.12 0.52 4.07
CA PHE A 87 8.98 1.51 3.01
C PHE A 87 8.65 2.87 3.63
N SER A 88 9.66 3.70 3.81
CA SER A 88 9.52 5.06 4.32
C SER A 88 10.65 5.95 3.80
N SER A 89 10.42 7.27 3.77
CA SER A 89 11.42 8.26 3.33
C SER A 89 12.71 8.24 4.16
N GLN A 90 12.68 7.68 5.37
CA GLN A 90 13.81 7.59 6.28
C GLN A 90 14.54 6.24 6.21
N SER A 91 14.10 5.32 5.37
CA SER A 91 14.68 3.98 5.32
C SER A 91 15.87 3.90 4.36
N ASP A 92 17.04 3.53 4.89
CA ASP A 92 18.24 3.23 4.09
C ASP A 92 18.38 1.74 3.76
N GLN A 93 17.38 0.92 4.13
CA GLN A 93 17.39 -0.51 3.87
C GLN A 93 17.21 -0.81 2.37
N ILE A 94 17.86 -1.89 1.92
CA ILE A 94 17.78 -2.39 0.55
C ILE A 94 16.91 -3.64 0.53
N LEU A 95 15.96 -3.69 -0.40
CA LEU A 95 15.12 -4.86 -0.61
C LEU A 95 15.95 -6.08 -1.00
N GLN A 96 15.62 -7.21 -0.41
CA GLN A 96 16.19 -8.51 -0.73
C GLN A 96 15.13 -9.42 -1.35
N ALA A 97 15.56 -10.32 -2.22
CA ALA A 97 14.66 -11.37 -2.73
C ALA A 97 14.06 -12.16 -1.56
N ASN A 98 12.79 -12.52 -1.71
CA ASN A 98 11.95 -13.19 -0.70
C ASN A 98 11.57 -12.33 0.51
N ASN A 99 11.87 -11.02 0.55
CA ASN A 99 11.19 -10.17 1.51
C ASN A 99 9.68 -10.21 1.23
N VAL A 100 8.88 -10.37 2.28
CA VAL A 100 7.43 -10.21 2.22
C VAL A 100 7.10 -8.84 2.81
N MET A 101 6.42 -8.00 2.03
CA MET A 101 6.20 -6.59 2.34
C MET A 101 4.76 -6.21 2.10
N THR A 102 4.25 -5.18 2.80
CA THR A 102 3.02 -4.48 2.41
C THR A 102 3.33 -3.31 1.48
N ILE A 103 2.40 -2.97 0.58
CA ILE A 103 2.40 -1.70 -0.16
C ILE A 103 1.01 -1.09 0.00
N GLU A 104 0.91 -0.04 0.83
CA GLU A 104 -0.35 0.43 1.42
C GLU A 104 -0.52 1.97 1.44
N PRO A 105 -0.26 2.69 0.34
CA PRO A 105 -0.47 4.14 0.35
C PRO A 105 -1.92 4.49 0.69
N GLY A 106 -2.11 5.66 1.31
CA GLY A 106 -3.43 6.15 1.67
C GLY A 106 -3.51 7.67 1.71
N ILE A 107 -4.71 8.19 1.52
CA ILE A 107 -5.06 9.61 1.63
C ILE A 107 -6.17 9.75 2.67
N TYR A 108 -5.96 10.61 3.67
CA TYR A 108 -6.87 10.79 4.80
C TYR A 108 -7.25 12.27 4.94
N LEU A 109 -8.52 12.60 4.67
CA LEU A 109 -9.05 13.96 4.70
C LEU A 109 -9.93 14.18 5.92
N ALA A 110 -9.53 15.09 6.81
CA ALA A 110 -10.30 15.41 8.00
C ALA A 110 -11.73 15.84 7.65
N GLY A 111 -12.73 15.30 8.35
CA GLY A 111 -14.14 15.58 8.12
C GLY A 111 -14.77 14.93 6.88
N TRP A 112 -13.97 14.20 6.07
CA TRP A 112 -14.47 13.48 4.90
C TRP A 112 -14.27 11.96 5.01
N GLY A 113 -13.07 11.51 5.33
CA GLY A 113 -12.73 10.08 5.45
C GLY A 113 -11.35 9.78 4.89
N GLY A 114 -11.09 8.52 4.60
CA GLY A 114 -9.82 8.07 4.04
C GLY A 114 -9.97 6.94 3.05
N VAL A 115 -8.99 6.82 2.17
CA VAL A 115 -8.84 5.68 1.25
C VAL A 115 -7.45 5.10 1.44
N ARG A 116 -7.38 3.78 1.64
CA ARG A 116 -6.15 2.98 1.59
C ARG A 116 -6.38 1.77 0.71
N ILE A 117 -5.39 1.45 -0.10
CA ILE A 117 -5.34 0.20 -0.89
C ILE A 117 -4.02 -0.46 -0.56
N GLU A 118 -4.08 -1.68 -0.09
CA GLU A 118 -2.94 -2.43 0.43
C GLU A 118 -2.92 -3.84 -0.11
N ASP A 119 -1.75 -4.27 -0.53
CA ASP A 119 -1.44 -5.65 -0.86
C ASP A 119 -0.16 -6.12 -0.18
N ASP A 120 -0.14 -7.41 0.16
CA ASP A 120 1.07 -8.15 0.46
C ASP A 120 1.79 -8.49 -0.83
N VAL A 121 3.10 -8.29 -0.86
CA VAL A 121 3.95 -8.62 -2.01
C VAL A 121 5.17 -9.44 -1.59
N ILE A 122 5.60 -10.37 -2.45
CA ILE A 122 6.91 -11.04 -2.34
C ILE A 122 7.87 -10.36 -3.30
N ILE A 123 9.01 -9.93 -2.77
CA ILE A 123 10.07 -9.29 -3.56
C ILE A 123 10.85 -10.35 -4.34
N GLY A 124 10.90 -10.22 -5.65
CA GLY A 124 11.71 -11.03 -6.54
C GLY A 124 12.85 -10.22 -7.17
N ASP A 125 13.69 -10.89 -7.97
CA ASP A 125 14.84 -10.25 -8.63
C ASP A 125 14.44 -9.25 -9.73
N LYS A 126 13.30 -9.49 -10.39
CA LYS A 126 12.85 -8.68 -11.55
C LYS A 126 11.64 -7.80 -11.26
N GLY A 127 11.00 -7.96 -10.11
CA GLY A 127 9.77 -7.27 -9.70
C GLY A 127 9.23 -7.89 -8.43
N CYS A 128 7.99 -7.57 -8.06
CA CYS A 128 7.30 -8.23 -6.96
C CYS A 128 6.08 -9.03 -7.44
N GLU A 129 5.72 -10.04 -6.67
CA GLU A 129 4.49 -10.82 -6.84
C GLU A 129 3.45 -10.36 -5.83
N ILE A 130 2.28 -9.95 -6.31
CA ILE A 130 1.15 -9.56 -5.45
C ILE A 130 0.42 -10.83 -5.00
N LEU A 131 0.30 -11.02 -3.68
CA LEU A 131 -0.31 -12.22 -3.09
C LEU A 131 -1.84 -12.13 -2.99
N ASN A 132 -2.37 -10.93 -2.82
CA ASN A 132 -3.81 -10.71 -2.64
C ASN A 132 -4.53 -10.70 -3.99
N LYS A 133 -5.59 -11.52 -4.11
CA LYS A 133 -6.37 -11.67 -5.35
C LYS A 133 -7.66 -10.87 -5.38
N THR A 134 -7.97 -10.15 -4.28
CA THR A 134 -9.17 -9.32 -4.18
C THR A 134 -9.05 -8.13 -5.12
N THR A 135 -10.15 -7.81 -5.83
CA THR A 135 -10.18 -6.67 -6.75
C THR A 135 -9.71 -5.38 -6.09
N LYS A 136 -8.98 -4.57 -6.86
CA LYS A 136 -8.62 -3.18 -6.52
C LYS A 136 -9.54 -2.16 -7.19
N ASP A 137 -10.65 -2.57 -7.74
CA ASP A 137 -11.65 -1.64 -8.24
C ASP A 137 -12.51 -1.09 -7.11
N LEU A 138 -13.01 0.14 -7.28
CA LEU A 138 -13.90 0.74 -6.28
C LEU A 138 -15.20 -0.05 -6.17
N VAL A 139 -15.43 -0.65 -5.01
CA VAL A 139 -16.66 -1.37 -4.71
C VAL A 139 -17.66 -0.41 -4.06
N VAL A 140 -18.87 -0.38 -4.59
CA VAL A 140 -20.00 0.37 -4.01
C VAL A 140 -21.00 -0.62 -3.45
N LEU A 141 -21.27 -0.51 -2.15
CA LEU A 141 -22.23 -1.34 -1.41
C LEU A 141 -23.54 -0.55 -1.27
N ASN A 142 -24.65 -1.22 -1.53
CA ASN A 142 -26.01 -0.64 -1.38
C ASN A 142 -26.53 -0.83 0.03
#